data_30b45e227d78dff8367c946fec69c1c6
#
_entry.id   30b45e227d78dff8367c946fec69c1c6
#
_cell.length_a   1.000
_cell.length_b   1.000
_cell.length_c   1.000
_cell.angle_alpha   90.00
_cell.angle_beta   90.00
_cell.angle_gamma   90.00
#
_symmetry.space_group_name_H-M   'P 1'
#
loop_
_entity.id
_entity.type
_entity.pdbx_description
1 polymer ?
#
loop_
_entity_poly.entity_id
_entity_poly.type
_entity_poly.pdbx_seq_one_letter_code
_entity_poly.pdbx_strand_id
1 'polypeptide(L)'
;QANGATNTATVDLRGLGSERTLVLINGRRMPSGSPLGGGLGADLNQIPAALIDRVEVLTGGASATYGSDAVAGVVNFITKSDFEGFALDYQYSFYQTANDDSIVNSLSQDAGFAIPDTDVTDGYTNDVSIMIGANTSDGAGNVTMYAGYREIDAVTSGQRDWNNCALGGGADEW
;
A
#
# COMPACT_ATOMS: atom_id res chain seq x y z
N GLN A 1 15.31 4.49 -11.68
CA GLN A 1 15.82 4.05 -10.38
C GLN A 1 14.66 3.36 -9.68
N ALA A 2 14.79 2.07 -9.41
CA ALA A 2 13.91 1.40 -8.46
C ALA A 2 14.18 2.03 -7.10
N ASN A 3 13.39 3.02 -6.73
CA ASN A 3 13.42 3.57 -5.40
C ASN A 3 12.91 2.50 -4.47
N GLY A 4 13.74 2.12 -3.51
CA GLY A 4 13.47 1.03 -2.58
C GLY A 4 12.07 1.10 -1.98
N ALA A 5 11.54 -0.05 -1.62
CA ALA A 5 10.22 -0.29 -1.06
C ALA A 5 9.04 -0.13 -2.04
N THR A 6 9.13 -0.80 -3.15
CA THR A 6 7.95 -1.14 -3.94
C THR A 6 6.99 -1.97 -3.09
N ASN A 7 5.72 -1.62 -3.14
CA ASN A 7 4.58 -2.26 -2.44
C ASN A 7 4.45 -1.97 -0.93
N THR A 8 5.12 -0.96 -0.38
CA THR A 8 4.92 -0.52 1.01
C THR A 8 4.00 0.70 1.03
N ALA A 9 2.92 0.64 1.79
CA ALA A 9 2.03 1.79 2.03
C ALA A 9 2.45 2.48 3.32
N THR A 10 2.90 3.73 3.25
CA THR A 10 3.35 4.48 4.43
C THR A 10 2.52 5.74 4.64
N VAL A 11 2.46 6.21 5.88
CA VAL A 11 1.90 7.52 6.23
C VAL A 11 3.02 8.53 6.37
N ASP A 12 2.87 9.67 5.73
CA ASP A 12 3.75 10.83 5.87
C ASP A 12 2.92 12.06 6.23
N LEU A 13 2.98 12.46 7.49
CA LEU A 13 2.33 13.68 7.94
C LEU A 13 3.20 14.89 7.62
N ARG A 14 2.60 15.87 6.95
CA ARG A 14 3.23 17.16 6.60
C ARG A 14 4.42 17.06 5.64
N GLY A 15 4.63 15.92 4.96
CA GLY A 15 5.78 15.75 4.05
C GLY A 15 7.14 15.72 4.75
N LEU A 16 7.18 15.38 6.05
CA LEU A 16 8.41 15.32 6.82
C LEU A 16 9.16 13.98 6.74
N GLY A 17 8.60 13.02 6.03
CA GLY A 17 9.11 11.66 5.90
C GLY A 17 8.33 10.67 6.78
N SER A 18 8.09 9.49 6.21
CA SER A 18 7.30 8.44 6.87
C SER A 18 7.97 7.89 8.14
N GLU A 19 9.29 7.98 8.25
CA GLU A 19 10.06 7.61 9.43
C GLU A 19 9.86 8.56 10.63
N ARG A 20 9.29 9.76 10.39
CA ARG A 20 8.96 10.76 11.42
C ARG A 20 7.49 10.77 11.80
N THR A 21 6.72 9.90 11.17
CA THR A 21 5.30 9.67 11.48
C THR A 21 5.15 8.34 12.22
N LEU A 22 4.86 8.42 13.50
CA LEU A 22 4.68 7.20 14.30
C LEU A 22 3.32 6.58 14.03
N VAL A 23 3.31 5.31 13.69
CA VAL A 23 2.08 4.52 13.51
C VAL A 23 1.89 3.59 14.70
N LEU A 24 0.67 3.60 15.23
CA LEU A 24 0.25 2.76 16.34
C LEU A 24 -0.97 1.91 15.94
N ILE A 25 -1.09 0.74 16.55
CA ILE A 25 -2.33 -0.06 16.58
C ILE A 25 -2.72 -0.23 18.05
N ASN A 26 -3.89 0.27 18.41
CA ASN A 26 -4.39 0.26 19.79
C ASN A 26 -3.35 0.79 20.80
N GLY A 27 -2.65 1.87 20.43
CA GLY A 27 -1.60 2.47 21.24
C GLY A 27 -0.26 1.74 21.23
N ARG A 28 -0.11 0.63 20.50
CA ARG A 28 1.14 -0.11 20.39
C ARG A 28 1.85 0.24 19.09
N ARG A 29 3.16 0.45 19.18
CA ARG A 29 4.02 0.84 18.07
C ARG A 29 4.11 -0.26 17.01
N MET A 30 3.89 0.11 15.74
CA MET A 30 4.17 -0.79 14.62
C MET A 30 5.67 -0.83 14.32
N PRO A 31 6.19 -1.99 13.87
CA PRO A 31 7.57 -2.08 13.37
C PRO A 31 7.73 -1.32 12.05
N SER A 32 8.98 -0.99 11.71
CA SER A 32 9.32 -0.46 10.38
C SER A 32 8.94 -1.45 9.28
N GLY A 33 8.42 -0.94 8.16
CA GLY A 33 8.05 -1.74 6.99
C GLY A 33 9.23 -2.31 6.20
N SER A 34 10.48 -1.88 6.51
CA SER A 34 11.68 -2.42 5.87
C SER A 34 12.54 -3.20 6.85
N PRO A 35 12.72 -4.52 6.64
CA PRO A 35 13.61 -5.32 7.47
C PRO A 35 15.10 -4.99 7.23
N LEU A 36 15.43 -4.29 6.15
CA LEU A 36 16.79 -3.93 5.77
C LEU A 36 17.24 -2.56 6.31
N GLY A 37 16.45 -1.94 7.18
CA GLY A 37 16.83 -0.71 7.87
C GLY A 37 16.89 0.55 7.01
N GLY A 38 16.14 0.61 5.94
CA GLY A 38 16.18 1.72 4.96
C GLY A 38 15.36 2.97 5.31
N GLY A 39 15.11 3.28 6.59
CA GLY A 39 14.43 4.54 6.95
C GLY A 39 12.98 4.64 6.47
N LEU A 40 12.29 3.53 6.38
CA LEU A 40 10.88 3.49 5.99
C LEU A 40 10.00 3.46 7.25
N GLY A 41 8.90 4.20 7.20
CA GLY A 41 7.84 4.13 8.20
C GLY A 41 7.18 2.75 8.27
N ALA A 42 6.19 2.60 9.11
CA ALA A 42 5.41 1.37 9.21
C ALA A 42 4.64 1.08 7.91
N ASP A 43 4.54 -0.19 7.54
CA ASP A 43 3.78 -0.61 6.37
C ASP A 43 2.31 -0.82 6.73
N LEU A 44 1.45 0.07 6.24
CA LEU A 44 0.00 0.03 6.47
C LEU A 44 -0.70 -1.15 5.80
N ASN A 45 -0.08 -1.78 4.79
CA ASN A 45 -0.64 -2.98 4.18
C ASN A 45 -0.79 -4.15 5.16
N GLN A 46 -0.08 -4.09 6.29
CA GLN A 46 -0.19 -5.09 7.35
C GLN A 46 -1.42 -4.90 8.24
N ILE A 47 -2.16 -3.80 8.07
CA ILE A 47 -3.34 -3.50 8.87
C ILE A 47 -4.60 -3.86 8.08
N PRO A 48 -5.34 -4.92 8.45
CA PRO A 48 -6.58 -5.25 7.77
C PRO A 48 -7.62 -4.15 7.97
N ALA A 49 -8.03 -3.48 6.89
CA ALA A 49 -8.98 -2.38 6.95
C ALA A 49 -10.33 -2.79 7.60
N ALA A 50 -10.76 -4.03 7.40
CA ALA A 50 -11.98 -4.57 7.97
C ALA A 50 -12.00 -4.57 9.51
N LEU A 51 -10.83 -4.67 10.15
CA LEU A 51 -10.70 -4.65 11.61
C LEU A 51 -10.70 -3.23 12.20
N ILE A 52 -10.54 -2.17 11.39
CA ILE A 52 -10.41 -0.81 11.89
C ILE A 52 -11.79 -0.25 12.22
N ASP A 53 -11.90 0.29 13.42
CA ASP A 53 -13.05 1.08 13.87
C ASP A 53 -12.86 2.55 13.51
N ARG A 54 -11.74 3.14 13.90
CA ARG A 54 -11.39 4.54 13.63
C ARG A 54 -9.89 4.77 13.60
N VAL A 55 -9.51 5.93 13.05
CA VAL A 55 -8.13 6.40 13.04
C VAL A 55 -8.04 7.72 13.82
N GLU A 56 -7.12 7.77 14.77
CA GLU A 56 -6.86 8.95 15.57
C GLU A 56 -5.52 9.56 15.13
N VAL A 57 -5.51 10.87 14.86
CA VAL A 57 -4.31 11.57 14.38
C VAL A 57 -3.95 12.68 15.37
N LEU A 58 -2.72 12.62 15.88
CA LEU A 58 -2.11 13.65 16.71
C LEU A 58 -1.04 14.40 15.92
N THR A 59 -1.28 15.67 15.59
CA THR A 59 -0.45 16.45 14.66
C THR A 59 0.54 17.42 15.32
N GLY A 60 0.69 17.42 16.62
CA GLY A 60 1.58 18.36 17.30
C GLY A 60 2.00 17.88 18.68
N GLY A 61 3.22 18.24 19.10
CA GLY A 61 3.75 17.94 20.43
C GLY A 61 3.95 16.46 20.76
N ALA A 62 3.78 15.59 19.78
CA ALA A 62 3.79 14.13 19.98
C ALA A 62 5.17 13.60 20.39
N SER A 63 6.25 14.23 19.91
CA SER A 63 7.62 13.79 20.19
C SER A 63 7.99 13.85 21.68
N ALA A 64 7.38 14.75 22.44
CA ALA A 64 7.61 14.82 23.89
C ALA A 64 7.13 13.58 24.63
N THR A 65 6.07 12.93 24.11
CA THR A 65 5.47 11.74 24.74
C THR A 65 5.92 10.45 24.06
N TYR A 66 6.04 10.47 22.73
CA TYR A 66 6.25 9.27 21.92
C TYR A 66 7.69 9.11 21.38
N GLY A 67 8.54 10.13 21.56
CA GLY A 67 9.94 10.11 21.14
C GLY A 67 10.18 10.64 19.72
N SER A 68 11.40 10.43 19.20
CA SER A 68 11.91 11.02 17.96
C SER A 68 11.14 10.63 16.70
N ASP A 69 10.49 9.46 16.71
CA ASP A 69 9.77 8.96 15.54
C ASP A 69 8.41 9.64 15.35
N ALA A 70 7.97 10.44 16.34
CA ALA A 70 6.70 11.16 16.31
C ALA A 70 6.86 12.67 16.10
N VAL A 71 7.93 13.10 15.40
CA VAL A 71 8.18 14.53 15.13
C VAL A 71 7.11 15.12 14.22
N ALA A 72 6.69 14.40 13.19
CA ALA A 72 5.61 14.81 12.29
C ALA A 72 4.23 14.62 12.93
N GLY A 73 4.10 13.63 13.81
CA GLY A 73 2.86 13.28 14.49
C GLY A 73 2.71 11.79 14.74
N VAL A 74 1.53 11.41 15.23
CA VAL A 74 1.15 10.03 15.49
C VAL A 74 -0.14 9.70 14.77
N VAL A 75 -0.21 8.53 14.16
CA VAL A 75 -1.44 7.95 13.59
C VAL A 75 -1.72 6.65 14.33
N ASN A 76 -2.83 6.61 15.07
CA ASN A 76 -3.22 5.46 15.87
C ASN A 76 -4.47 4.81 15.27
N PHE A 77 -4.32 3.59 14.80
CA PHE A 77 -5.42 2.78 14.29
C PHE A 77 -6.07 2.04 15.46
N ILE A 78 -7.34 2.30 15.69
CA ILE A 78 -8.15 1.64 16.71
C ILE A 78 -8.94 0.53 16.05
N THR A 79 -8.79 -0.68 16.56
CA THR A 79 -9.54 -1.83 16.07
C THR A 79 -10.89 -1.95 16.74
N LYS A 80 -11.85 -2.58 16.03
CA LYS A 80 -13.15 -2.92 16.56
C LYS A 80 -13.00 -3.80 17.81
N SER A 81 -13.69 -3.45 18.86
CA SER A 81 -13.63 -4.14 20.16
C SER A 81 -14.95 -4.82 20.54
N ASP A 82 -16.00 -4.63 19.74
CA ASP A 82 -17.36 -5.05 20.03
C ASP A 82 -18.08 -5.69 18.82
N PHE A 83 -17.31 -6.11 17.80
CA PHE A 83 -17.89 -6.71 16.61
C PHE A 83 -18.60 -8.04 16.98
N GLU A 84 -19.85 -8.16 16.58
CA GLU A 84 -20.67 -9.35 16.73
C GLU A 84 -21.28 -9.73 15.38
N GLY A 85 -21.16 -11.01 15.02
CA GLY A 85 -21.72 -11.54 13.81
C GLY A 85 -20.67 -12.02 12.81
N PHE A 86 -21.07 -12.03 11.54
CA PHE A 86 -20.26 -12.48 10.41
C PHE A 86 -20.23 -11.41 9.34
N ALA A 87 -19.04 -11.14 8.82
CA ALA A 87 -18.83 -10.29 7.64
C ALA A 87 -17.97 -11.03 6.63
N LEU A 88 -18.38 -10.96 5.36
CA LEU A 88 -17.62 -11.45 4.21
C LEU A 88 -17.48 -10.27 3.24
N ASP A 89 -16.24 -9.99 2.85
CA ASP A 89 -15.93 -8.99 1.82
C ASP A 89 -15.18 -9.67 0.68
N TYR A 90 -15.56 -9.34 -0.55
CA TYR A 90 -14.86 -9.78 -1.75
C TYR A 90 -14.69 -8.59 -2.68
N GLN A 91 -13.45 -8.30 -3.03
CA GLN A 91 -13.09 -7.24 -3.95
C GLN A 91 -12.32 -7.81 -5.14
N TYR A 92 -12.76 -7.43 -6.34
CA TYR A 92 -12.09 -7.73 -7.58
C TYR A 92 -11.75 -6.43 -8.31
N SER A 93 -10.53 -6.30 -8.77
CA SER A 93 -10.09 -5.14 -9.56
C SER A 93 -9.09 -5.54 -10.63
N PHE A 94 -8.93 -4.68 -11.62
CA PHE A 94 -7.96 -4.84 -12.71
C PHE A 94 -7.57 -3.47 -13.24
N TYR A 95 -6.46 -3.41 -13.93
CA TYR A 95 -6.05 -2.24 -14.70
C TYR A 95 -6.33 -2.44 -16.18
N GLN A 96 -6.80 -1.38 -16.84
CA GLN A 96 -6.98 -1.33 -18.28
C GLN A 96 -6.27 -0.11 -18.83
N THR A 97 -5.55 -0.28 -19.94
CA THR A 97 -4.87 0.80 -20.64
C THR A 97 -5.01 0.64 -22.13
N ALA A 98 -5.13 1.78 -22.84
CA ALA A 98 -5.00 1.85 -24.28
C ALA A 98 -3.58 2.35 -24.61
N ASN A 99 -2.85 1.60 -25.44
CA ASN A 99 -1.52 1.92 -25.93
C ASN A 99 -1.64 2.47 -27.35
N ASP A 100 -2.11 3.70 -27.49
CA ASP A 100 -2.42 4.34 -28.78
C ASP A 100 -1.49 5.54 -29.09
N ASP A 101 -0.43 5.75 -28.33
CA ASP A 101 0.55 6.80 -28.61
C ASP A 101 1.40 6.43 -29.83
N SER A 102 1.02 6.97 -30.99
CA SER A 102 1.67 6.70 -32.26
C SER A 102 3.14 7.17 -32.31
N ILE A 103 3.49 8.21 -31.56
CA ILE A 103 4.87 8.73 -31.52
C ILE A 103 5.76 7.79 -30.74
N VAL A 104 5.34 7.40 -29.54
CA VAL A 104 6.11 6.46 -28.71
C VAL A 104 6.22 5.10 -29.37
N ASN A 105 5.15 4.62 -29.98
CA ASN A 105 5.15 3.34 -30.72
C ASN A 105 6.11 3.37 -31.92
N SER A 106 6.17 4.46 -32.68
CA SER A 106 7.10 4.58 -33.81
C SER A 106 8.56 4.63 -33.33
N LEU A 107 8.86 5.38 -32.28
CA LEU A 107 10.19 5.45 -31.69
C LEU A 107 10.67 4.10 -31.13
N SER A 108 9.76 3.36 -30.49
CA SER A 108 10.05 2.02 -29.98
C SER A 108 10.34 1.06 -31.12
N GLN A 109 9.57 1.13 -32.22
CA GLN A 109 9.78 0.30 -33.40
C GLN A 109 11.10 0.61 -34.10
N ASP A 110 11.44 1.88 -34.28
CA ASP A 110 12.71 2.32 -34.87
C ASP A 110 13.91 1.87 -34.03
N ALA A 111 13.77 1.81 -32.72
CA ALA A 111 14.76 1.30 -31.78
C ALA A 111 14.81 -0.24 -31.67
N GLY A 112 13.93 -0.96 -32.41
CA GLY A 112 13.89 -2.42 -32.42
C GLY A 112 13.20 -3.06 -31.21
N PHE A 113 12.42 -2.29 -30.45
CA PHE A 113 11.62 -2.83 -29.35
C PHE A 113 10.26 -3.34 -29.85
N ALA A 114 9.71 -4.30 -29.13
CA ALA A 114 8.36 -4.77 -29.39
C ALA A 114 7.34 -3.69 -28.98
N ILE A 115 6.32 -3.50 -29.81
CA ILE A 115 5.20 -2.61 -29.48
C ILE A 115 4.20 -3.41 -28.63
N PRO A 116 3.71 -2.86 -27.51
CA PRO A 116 2.67 -3.50 -26.72
C PRO A 116 1.35 -3.57 -27.49
N ASP A 117 0.47 -4.48 -27.09
CA ASP A 117 -0.89 -4.55 -27.64
C ASP A 117 -1.63 -3.25 -27.38
N THR A 118 -2.53 -2.87 -28.32
CA THR A 118 -3.27 -1.60 -28.26
C THR A 118 -4.13 -1.51 -26.98
N ASP A 119 -4.82 -2.59 -26.64
CA ASP A 119 -5.65 -2.67 -25.42
C ASP A 119 -5.10 -3.76 -24.52
N VAL A 120 -4.67 -3.38 -23.33
CA VAL A 120 -4.14 -4.28 -22.33
C VAL A 120 -4.98 -4.22 -21.08
N THR A 121 -5.37 -5.40 -20.59
CA THR A 121 -6.02 -5.58 -19.29
C THR A 121 -5.16 -6.51 -18.46
N ASP A 122 -4.66 -6.02 -17.33
CA ASP A 122 -3.72 -6.75 -16.47
C ASP A 122 -3.85 -6.32 -14.99
N GLY A 123 -2.92 -6.79 -14.14
CA GLY A 123 -2.87 -6.42 -12.73
C GLY A 123 -4.14 -6.81 -11.99
N TYR A 124 -4.70 -7.97 -12.34
CA TYR A 124 -5.88 -8.49 -11.64
C TYR A 124 -5.59 -8.64 -10.16
N THR A 125 -6.54 -8.18 -9.36
CA THR A 125 -6.46 -8.31 -7.90
C THR A 125 -7.72 -9.01 -7.42
N ASN A 126 -7.52 -10.06 -6.65
CA ASN A 126 -8.56 -10.75 -5.90
C ASN A 126 -8.27 -10.55 -4.41
N ASP A 127 -9.22 -10.02 -3.68
CA ASP A 127 -9.14 -9.84 -2.24
C ASP A 127 -10.41 -10.43 -1.62
N VAL A 128 -10.24 -11.40 -0.74
CA VAL A 128 -11.34 -11.98 0.02
C VAL A 128 -11.01 -11.91 1.50
N SER A 129 -11.94 -11.45 2.30
CA SER A 129 -11.79 -11.43 3.75
C SER A 129 -13.05 -11.88 4.48
N ILE A 130 -12.83 -12.52 5.60
CA ILE A 130 -13.86 -13.01 6.49
C ILE A 130 -13.57 -12.49 7.89
N MET A 131 -14.60 -11.98 8.55
CA MET A 131 -14.55 -11.56 9.94
C MET A 131 -15.71 -12.20 10.71
N ILE A 132 -15.41 -12.78 11.85
CA ILE A 132 -16.38 -13.42 12.76
C ILE A 132 -16.13 -12.87 14.15
N GLY A 133 -17.19 -12.44 14.81
CA GLY A 133 -17.09 -11.90 16.17
C GLY A 133 -18.23 -12.38 17.07
N ALA A 134 -17.92 -12.47 18.34
CA ALA A 134 -18.89 -12.80 19.37
C ALA A 134 -18.57 -12.04 20.66
N ASN A 135 -19.61 -11.57 21.31
CA ASN A 135 -19.55 -10.97 22.65
C ASN A 135 -19.92 -12.01 23.72
N THR A 136 -19.34 -11.87 24.91
CA THR A 136 -19.81 -12.61 26.07
C THR A 136 -21.18 -12.09 26.50
N SER A 137 -22.01 -12.96 27.11
CA SER A 137 -23.38 -12.61 27.49
C SER A 137 -23.49 -11.48 28.51
N ASP A 138 -22.43 -11.23 29.26
CA ASP A 138 -22.32 -10.15 30.24
C ASP A 138 -21.72 -8.85 29.64
N GLY A 139 -21.36 -8.87 28.34
CA GLY A 139 -20.72 -7.75 27.66
C GLY A 139 -19.29 -7.43 28.11
N ALA A 140 -18.70 -8.27 28.95
CA ALA A 140 -17.37 -8.01 29.50
C ALA A 140 -16.22 -8.44 28.57
N GLY A 141 -16.51 -9.19 27.51
CA GLY A 141 -15.51 -9.67 26.56
C GLY A 141 -16.03 -9.76 25.14
N ASN A 142 -15.09 -9.57 24.20
CA ASN A 142 -15.30 -9.78 22.77
C ASN A 142 -14.19 -10.65 22.21
N VAL A 143 -14.52 -11.52 21.28
CA VAL A 143 -13.57 -12.27 20.47
C VAL A 143 -13.89 -11.98 19.01
N THR A 144 -12.94 -11.41 18.30
CA THR A 144 -13.04 -11.20 16.84
C THR A 144 -11.92 -11.96 16.14
N MET A 145 -12.29 -12.75 15.16
CA MET A 145 -11.38 -13.47 14.27
C MET A 145 -11.46 -12.87 12.87
N TYR A 146 -10.28 -12.71 12.25
CA TYR A 146 -10.15 -12.22 10.88
C TYR A 146 -9.28 -13.19 10.08
N ALA A 147 -9.68 -13.46 8.84
CA ALA A 147 -8.87 -14.14 7.84
C ALA A 147 -9.04 -13.44 6.51
N GLY A 148 -7.93 -13.19 5.83
CA GLY A 148 -7.91 -12.55 4.51
C GLY A 148 -6.93 -13.23 3.58
N TYR A 149 -7.27 -13.25 2.30
CA TYR A 149 -6.40 -13.69 1.22
C TYR A 149 -6.45 -12.64 0.12
N ARG A 150 -5.28 -12.21 -0.30
CA ARG A 150 -5.12 -11.26 -1.41
C ARG A 150 -4.12 -11.79 -2.41
N GLU A 151 -4.50 -11.78 -3.68
CA GLU A 151 -3.66 -12.09 -4.82
C GLU A 151 -3.63 -10.90 -5.76
N ILE A 152 -2.43 -10.50 -6.18
CA ILE A 152 -2.21 -9.36 -7.06
C ILE A 152 -1.30 -9.80 -8.19
N ASP A 153 -1.80 -9.76 -9.42
CA ASP A 153 -1.01 -10.01 -10.61
C ASP A 153 -0.09 -8.84 -10.93
N ALA A 154 1.05 -9.15 -11.51
CA ALA A 154 2.03 -8.14 -11.89
C ALA A 154 1.53 -7.28 -13.05
N VAL A 155 1.76 -5.97 -12.95
CA VAL A 155 1.69 -5.02 -14.06
C VAL A 155 3.10 -4.81 -14.58
N THR A 156 3.36 -5.22 -15.82
CA THR A 156 4.70 -5.14 -16.40
C THR A 156 4.85 -3.88 -17.27
N SER A 157 6.03 -3.25 -17.19
CA SER A 157 6.34 -2.05 -17.97
C SER A 157 6.31 -2.30 -19.48
N GLY A 158 6.66 -3.50 -19.92
CA GLY A 158 6.64 -3.88 -21.33
C GLY A 158 5.25 -3.94 -21.98
N GLN A 159 4.19 -3.85 -21.17
CA GLN A 159 2.80 -3.79 -21.64
C GLN A 159 2.26 -2.36 -21.71
N ARG A 160 3.10 -1.36 -21.56
CA ARG A 160 2.76 0.07 -21.61
C ARG A 160 3.59 0.77 -22.66
N ASP A 161 2.96 1.49 -23.61
CA ASP A 161 3.66 2.25 -24.64
C ASP A 161 4.60 3.29 -24.03
N TRP A 162 4.17 4.03 -23.02
CA TRP A 162 4.94 5.08 -22.33
C TRP A 162 6.08 4.57 -21.45
N ASN A 163 6.19 3.25 -21.21
CA ASN A 163 7.21 2.65 -20.35
C ASN A 163 7.79 1.33 -20.91
N ASN A 164 7.56 1.08 -22.19
CA ASN A 164 7.99 -0.16 -22.85
C ASN A 164 9.50 -0.25 -23.02
N CYS A 165 10.19 0.87 -23.20
CA CYS A 165 11.64 0.92 -23.31
C CYS A 165 12.25 1.96 -22.37
N ALA A 166 13.32 1.58 -21.67
CA ALA A 166 14.19 2.56 -21.04
C ALA A 166 15.17 3.05 -22.12
N LEU A 167 14.92 4.21 -22.70
CA LEU A 167 15.92 4.91 -23.52
C LEU A 167 17.01 5.39 -22.57
N GLY A 168 17.96 4.52 -22.25
CA GLY A 168 19.20 4.89 -21.61
C GLY A 168 20.09 5.56 -22.66
N GLY A 169 20.10 6.87 -22.70
CA GLY A 169 21.10 7.61 -23.45
C GLY A 169 22.48 7.29 -22.85
N GLY A 170 23.29 6.49 -23.55
CA GLY A 170 24.71 6.41 -23.25
C GLY A 170 25.29 7.82 -23.43
N ALA A 171 26.19 8.23 -22.54
CA ALA A 171 26.82 9.56 -22.55
C ALA A 171 27.64 9.88 -23.81
N ASP A 172 27.67 8.99 -24.79
CA ASP A 172 28.54 9.06 -25.95
C ASP A 172 27.80 9.19 -27.32
N GLU A 173 26.48 9.40 -27.33
CA GLU A 173 25.71 9.53 -28.57
C GLU A 173 24.87 10.82 -28.64
N TRP A 174 25.56 11.99 -28.52
CA TRP A 174 25.01 13.30 -28.93
C TRP A 174 26.02 14.08 -29.76
#